data_fed9a3adf1e7898008f6a29b567f8cf6
#
_entry.id   fed9a3adf1e7898008f6a29b567f8cf6
#
_cell.length_a   1.000
_cell.length_b   1.000
_cell.length_c   1.000
_cell.angle_alpha   90.00
_cell.angle_beta   90.00
_cell.angle_gamma   90.00
#
_symmetry.space_group_name_H-M   'P 1'
#
loop_
_entity.id
_entity.type
_entity.pdbx_description
1 polymer ?
#
loop_
_entity_poly.entity_id
_entity_poly.type
_entity_poly.pdbx_seq_one_letter_code
_entity_poly.pdbx_strand_id
1 'polypeptide(L)'
;MANLRSRKASRYAAAAASAILTVTPTHDADMNQRRFRWNDGRQATSNATMQPFATRTAAPMTTIMQISDTHFGTEQPAVVQAMEDHVQEHGADLLVLSGDITQRARHNQFAAALAFVKRLRGHGIPETLVIPGNHDIPLYNLFARFLSPYGNYREHFGDDLEPTFENDEVLVIGLNTTHPRRHKDGLVTPKQVRAVAERLRRCDPAKLRIVVAHQPFGAMVQSDLSNLQHGAQAALECWSEHGLDLVMGGHIHLPYVLPLSRQYAGLSREIWMVQAGTTLSSRVRGTSPNSFNRLRLQRSESKQLCVERWDLLDDRFVLGSQFHLHW
;
A
#
# COMPACT_ATOMS: atom_id res chain seq x y z
N MET A 1 -39.84 2.41 -12.54
CA MET A 1 -38.56 1.75 -12.16
C MET A 1 -37.45 2.71 -11.72
N ALA A 2 -37.64 4.02 -11.68
CA ALA A 2 -36.64 5.00 -11.24
C ALA A 2 -36.57 5.23 -9.71
N ASN A 3 -37.57 4.78 -8.95
CA ASN A 3 -37.72 5.08 -7.52
C ASN A 3 -37.04 4.10 -6.54
N LEU A 4 -36.55 2.96 -7.03
CA LEU A 4 -35.84 1.98 -6.15
C LEU A 4 -34.33 2.24 -6.07
N ARG A 5 -33.74 2.91 -7.06
CA ARG A 5 -32.29 3.19 -7.06
C ARG A 5 -31.91 4.36 -6.13
N SER A 6 -32.81 5.34 -5.94
CA SER A 6 -32.56 6.49 -5.07
C SER A 6 -32.63 6.15 -3.57
N ARG A 7 -33.44 5.16 -3.20
CA ARG A 7 -33.58 4.74 -1.79
C ARG A 7 -32.43 3.89 -1.25
N LYS A 8 -31.68 3.19 -2.11
CA LYS A 8 -30.47 2.46 -1.68
C LYS A 8 -29.29 3.40 -1.45
N ALA A 9 -29.10 4.41 -2.29
CA ALA A 9 -28.05 5.41 -2.09
C ALA A 9 -28.21 6.21 -0.78
N SER A 10 -29.45 6.49 -0.36
CA SER A 10 -29.75 7.24 0.86
C SER A 10 -29.45 6.46 2.16
N ARG A 11 -29.49 5.13 2.15
CA ARG A 11 -29.18 4.33 3.36
C ARG A 11 -27.68 4.20 3.66
N TYR A 12 -26.83 4.34 2.64
CA TYR A 12 -25.38 4.34 2.82
C TYR A 12 -24.82 5.69 3.30
N ALA A 13 -25.49 6.79 2.98
CA ALA A 13 -25.10 8.12 3.43
C ALA A 13 -25.30 8.34 4.94
N ALA A 14 -26.24 7.65 5.58
CA ALA A 14 -26.54 7.82 6.99
C ALA A 14 -25.55 7.09 7.93
N ALA A 15 -24.89 6.03 7.46
CA ALA A 15 -23.92 5.27 8.27
C ALA A 15 -22.51 5.92 8.31
N ALA A 16 -22.16 6.71 7.28
CA ALA A 16 -20.84 7.34 7.19
C ALA A 16 -20.70 8.66 7.95
N ALA A 17 -21.82 9.30 8.33
CA ALA A 17 -21.83 10.63 8.94
C ALA A 17 -21.49 10.66 10.45
N SER A 18 -21.36 9.50 11.13
CA SER A 18 -21.22 9.46 12.60
C SER A 18 -19.83 9.10 13.13
N ALA A 19 -18.79 9.06 12.31
CA ALA A 19 -17.46 8.65 12.76
C ALA A 19 -16.33 9.59 12.28
N ILE A 20 -16.44 10.89 12.58
CA ILE A 20 -15.28 11.77 12.58
C ILE A 20 -14.69 11.73 13.99
N LEU A 21 -13.69 10.87 14.19
CA LEU A 21 -12.84 10.91 15.39
C LEU A 21 -11.66 11.82 15.08
N THR A 22 -11.62 12.97 15.72
CA THR A 22 -10.45 13.84 15.85
C THR A 22 -9.40 13.12 16.69
N VAL A 23 -8.33 12.67 16.07
CA VAL A 23 -7.12 12.25 16.79
C VAL A 23 -6.30 13.50 17.06
N THR A 24 -6.29 13.98 18.30
CA THR A 24 -5.34 15.01 18.76
C THR A 24 -3.99 14.35 19.04
N PRO A 25 -2.86 14.92 18.61
CA PRO A 25 -1.55 14.47 19.02
C PRO A 25 -1.29 14.91 20.46
N THR A 26 -1.06 13.96 21.36
CA THR A 26 -0.55 14.26 22.70
C THR A 26 0.96 14.45 22.62
N HIS A 27 1.37 15.70 22.78
CA HIS A 27 2.72 16.08 23.19
C HIS A 27 2.78 15.94 24.72
N ASP A 28 3.57 15.00 25.21
CA ASP A 28 4.04 15.06 26.59
C ASP A 28 5.55 14.93 26.59
N ALA A 29 6.18 16.08 26.81
CA ALA A 29 7.55 16.20 27.21
C ALA A 29 7.54 16.47 28.72
N ASP A 30 7.94 15.51 29.52
CA ASP A 30 8.40 15.86 30.87
C ASP A 30 9.59 15.00 31.28
N MET A 31 10.69 15.72 31.49
CA MET A 31 11.96 15.20 31.97
C MET A 31 11.94 15.25 33.50
N ASN A 32 12.09 14.11 34.15
CA ASN A 32 12.41 14.14 35.57
C ASN A 32 13.67 13.31 35.87
N GLN A 33 14.74 14.04 36.15
CA GLN A 33 16.01 13.53 36.64
C GLN A 33 15.82 12.91 38.03
N ARG A 34 16.13 11.64 38.19
CA ARG A 34 16.42 11.08 39.52
C ARG A 34 17.82 10.50 39.55
N ARG A 35 18.72 11.23 40.29
CA ARG A 35 20.05 10.77 40.72
C ARG A 35 19.90 9.53 41.61
N PHE A 36 20.54 8.43 41.23
CA PHE A 36 20.77 7.31 42.15
C PHE A 36 22.22 7.35 42.62
N ARG A 37 22.36 7.34 43.96
CA ARG A 37 23.63 7.25 44.70
C ARG A 37 24.12 5.80 44.67
N TRP A 38 25.41 5.65 44.39
CA TRP A 38 26.14 4.40 44.63
C TRP A 38 26.34 4.20 46.12
N ASN A 39 26.11 2.95 46.56
CA ASN A 39 26.55 2.50 47.87
C ASN A 39 27.53 1.33 47.66
N ASP A 40 28.71 1.50 48.28
CA ASP A 40 29.86 0.63 48.17
C ASP A 40 29.69 -0.63 49.06
N GLY A 41 30.23 -1.74 48.59
CA GLY A 41 30.72 -2.82 49.48
C GLY A 41 29.94 -4.11 49.52
N ARG A 42 30.38 -5.11 48.75
CA ARG A 42 30.92 -6.40 49.25
C ARG A 42 31.32 -7.32 48.09
N GLN A 43 32.56 -7.76 48.13
CA GLN A 43 33.08 -8.79 47.25
C GLN A 43 32.37 -10.15 47.55
N ALA A 44 31.89 -10.80 46.54
CA ALA A 44 31.60 -12.23 46.55
C ALA A 44 32.16 -12.82 45.26
N THR A 45 33.24 -13.57 45.37
CA THR A 45 33.83 -14.39 44.30
C THR A 45 32.90 -15.57 44.00
N SER A 46 32.29 -15.60 42.82
CA SER A 46 31.73 -16.79 42.25
C SER A 46 32.19 -16.89 40.78
N ASN A 47 32.99 -17.90 40.49
CA ASN A 47 33.36 -18.33 39.14
C ASN A 47 32.06 -18.81 38.44
N ALA A 48 31.39 -17.90 37.76
CA ALA A 48 30.38 -18.25 36.79
C ALA A 48 31.01 -18.17 35.39
N THR A 49 31.18 -19.32 34.76
CA THR A 49 31.60 -19.44 33.35
C THR A 49 30.53 -18.68 32.51
N MET A 50 30.91 -17.52 32.00
CA MET A 50 30.09 -16.79 31.05
C MET A 50 29.99 -17.62 29.75
N GLN A 51 28.86 -18.27 29.56
CA GLN A 51 28.49 -18.71 28.21
C GLN A 51 28.31 -17.49 27.34
N PRO A 52 28.84 -17.45 26.11
CA PRO A 52 28.61 -16.34 25.21
C PRO A 52 27.12 -16.25 24.95
N PHE A 53 26.51 -15.09 25.25
CA PHE A 53 25.19 -14.74 24.77
C PHE A 53 25.21 -14.89 23.24
N ALA A 54 24.55 -15.95 22.75
CA ALA A 54 24.27 -16.05 21.33
C ALA A 54 23.51 -14.76 20.95
N THR A 55 24.14 -13.92 20.18
CA THR A 55 23.49 -12.81 19.51
C THR A 55 22.36 -13.41 18.68
N ARG A 56 21.12 -13.36 19.19
CA ARG A 56 19.94 -13.62 18.36
C ARG A 56 20.01 -12.59 17.24
N THR A 57 20.52 -13.00 16.10
CA THR A 57 20.31 -12.25 14.87
C THR A 57 18.80 -12.06 14.78
N ALA A 58 18.35 -10.80 14.82
CA ALA A 58 16.94 -10.49 14.60
C ALA A 58 16.54 -11.16 13.29
N ALA A 59 15.50 -12.01 13.33
CA ALA A 59 15.02 -12.67 12.13
C ALA A 59 14.72 -11.60 11.07
N PRO A 60 15.05 -11.83 9.80
CA PRO A 60 14.79 -10.85 8.75
C PRO A 60 13.31 -10.47 8.77
N MET A 61 13.04 -9.18 8.85
CA MET A 61 11.68 -8.61 8.81
C MET A 61 11.39 -8.21 7.38
N THR A 62 10.34 -8.79 6.76
CA THR A 62 9.95 -8.37 5.41
C THR A 62 9.47 -6.91 5.44
N THR A 63 10.10 -6.09 4.64
CA THR A 63 9.75 -4.69 4.42
C THR A 63 9.20 -4.51 3.01
N ILE A 64 7.97 -4.01 2.89
CA ILE A 64 7.32 -3.70 1.62
C ILE A 64 7.26 -2.18 1.49
N MET A 65 7.73 -1.64 0.36
CA MET A 65 7.57 -0.25 0.00
C MET A 65 6.45 -0.12 -1.04
N GLN A 66 5.40 0.61 -0.74
CA GLN A 66 4.33 0.93 -1.68
C GLN A 66 4.49 2.35 -2.20
N ILE A 67 4.72 2.48 -3.50
CA ILE A 67 4.62 3.74 -4.25
C ILE A 67 3.42 3.66 -5.19
N SER A 68 2.81 4.80 -5.50
CA SER A 68 1.64 4.88 -6.38
C SER A 68 1.58 6.19 -7.12
N ASP A 69 0.81 6.22 -8.20
CA ASP A 69 0.47 7.46 -8.89
C ASP A 69 1.72 8.30 -9.22
N THR A 70 2.74 7.63 -9.71
CA THR A 70 4.03 8.25 -10.06
C THR A 70 3.92 9.16 -11.27
N HIS A 71 2.95 8.90 -12.16
CA HIS A 71 2.58 9.71 -13.32
C HIS A 71 3.79 10.23 -14.08
N PHE A 72 4.72 9.36 -14.49
CA PHE A 72 5.84 9.75 -15.31
C PHE A 72 5.38 10.55 -16.54
N GLY A 73 6.02 11.69 -16.74
CA GLY A 73 5.58 12.79 -17.60
C GLY A 73 5.04 14.00 -16.83
N THR A 74 4.90 13.88 -15.49
CA THR A 74 4.64 14.98 -14.53
C THR A 74 5.42 14.78 -13.23
N GLU A 75 6.39 13.88 -13.24
CA GLU A 75 7.29 13.64 -12.12
C GLU A 75 8.15 14.88 -11.83
N GLN A 76 8.48 15.06 -10.57
CA GLN A 76 9.32 16.14 -10.09
C GLN A 76 10.75 15.60 -9.86
N PRO A 77 11.77 16.07 -10.61
CA PRO A 77 13.14 15.53 -10.50
C PRO A 77 13.71 15.52 -9.08
N ALA A 78 13.45 16.57 -8.28
CA ALA A 78 13.89 16.63 -6.89
C ALA A 78 13.23 15.53 -6.03
N VAL A 79 11.94 15.23 -6.26
CA VAL A 79 11.22 14.17 -5.54
C VAL A 79 11.71 12.79 -5.96
N VAL A 80 12.05 12.61 -7.24
CA VAL A 80 12.67 11.37 -7.75
C VAL A 80 14.00 11.14 -7.05
N GLN A 81 14.85 12.16 -6.94
CA GLN A 81 16.14 12.07 -6.24
C GLN A 81 15.93 11.74 -4.75
N ALA A 82 15.03 12.45 -4.07
CA ALA A 82 14.72 12.21 -2.67
C ALA A 82 14.25 10.76 -2.41
N MET A 83 13.51 10.15 -3.36
CA MET A 83 13.10 8.75 -3.27
C MET A 83 14.28 7.80 -3.44
N GLU A 84 15.18 8.07 -4.39
CA GLU A 84 16.39 7.26 -4.60
C GLU A 84 17.30 7.30 -3.38
N ASP A 85 17.50 8.49 -2.80
CA ASP A 85 18.28 8.69 -1.57
C ASP A 85 17.65 7.93 -0.38
N HIS A 86 16.32 8.00 -0.23
CA HIS A 86 15.61 7.25 0.81
C HIS A 86 15.78 5.74 0.66
N VAL A 87 15.68 5.21 -0.57
CA VAL A 87 15.86 3.79 -0.83
C VAL A 87 17.30 3.35 -0.59
N GLN A 88 18.26 4.17 -0.98
CA GLN A 88 19.68 3.89 -0.73
C GLN A 88 20.01 3.81 0.78
N GLU A 89 19.33 4.63 1.59
CA GLU A 89 19.53 4.64 3.05
C GLU A 89 18.80 3.48 3.75
N HIS A 90 17.60 3.11 3.29
CA HIS A 90 16.71 2.27 4.07
C HIS A 90 16.39 0.93 3.41
N GLY A 91 16.50 0.81 2.10
CA GLY A 91 16.14 -0.39 1.33
C GLY A 91 14.69 -0.86 1.54
N ALA A 92 14.33 -1.95 0.89
CA ALA A 92 13.13 -2.75 1.15
C ALA A 92 13.28 -4.12 0.47
N ASP A 93 12.49 -5.12 0.85
CA ASP A 93 12.53 -6.44 0.22
C ASP A 93 11.65 -6.49 -1.04
N LEU A 94 10.57 -5.71 -1.06
CA LEU A 94 9.62 -5.64 -2.16
C LEU A 94 9.19 -4.20 -2.43
N LEU A 95 9.28 -3.78 -3.68
CA LEU A 95 8.63 -2.57 -4.19
C LEU A 95 7.27 -2.94 -4.79
N VAL A 96 6.20 -2.34 -4.31
CA VAL A 96 4.86 -2.39 -4.92
C VAL A 96 4.57 -1.06 -5.60
N LEU A 97 4.39 -1.07 -6.92
CA LEU A 97 3.93 0.08 -7.71
C LEU A 97 2.46 -0.13 -8.05
N SER A 98 1.57 0.52 -7.30
CA SER A 98 0.13 0.26 -7.30
C SER A 98 -0.66 1.06 -8.34
N GLY A 99 -0.10 1.24 -9.54
CA GLY A 99 -0.76 1.80 -10.72
C GLY A 99 -0.54 3.29 -10.94
N ASP A 100 -1.11 3.81 -12.03
CA ASP A 100 -0.90 5.15 -12.57
C ASP A 100 0.59 5.51 -12.65
N ILE A 101 1.32 4.57 -13.28
CA ILE A 101 2.77 4.66 -13.52
C ILE A 101 3.08 5.87 -14.38
N THR A 102 2.27 6.06 -15.41
CA THR A 102 2.45 7.10 -16.44
C THR A 102 1.30 8.10 -16.42
N GLN A 103 1.58 9.31 -16.92
CA GLN A 103 0.53 10.32 -17.08
C GLN A 103 -0.40 10.03 -18.27
N ARG A 104 0.08 9.41 -19.34
CA ARG A 104 -0.68 9.24 -20.61
C ARG A 104 -0.35 7.97 -21.37
N ALA A 105 0.12 6.93 -20.73
CA ALA A 105 0.48 5.66 -21.34
C ALA A 105 1.44 5.77 -22.55
N ARG A 106 2.36 6.75 -22.57
CA ARG A 106 3.32 6.92 -23.66
C ARG A 106 4.54 6.04 -23.46
N HIS A 107 5.11 5.53 -24.54
CA HIS A 107 6.32 4.71 -24.52
C HIS A 107 7.47 5.36 -23.73
N ASN A 108 7.78 6.63 -23.97
CA ASN A 108 8.85 7.34 -23.25
C ASN A 108 8.58 7.51 -21.75
N GLN A 109 7.30 7.58 -21.34
CA GLN A 109 6.92 7.67 -19.92
C GLN A 109 7.13 6.31 -19.22
N PHE A 110 6.75 5.21 -19.88
CA PHE A 110 7.04 3.86 -19.39
C PHE A 110 8.55 3.58 -19.36
N ALA A 111 9.30 4.01 -20.36
CA ALA A 111 10.76 3.87 -20.38
C ALA A 111 11.41 4.61 -19.19
N ALA A 112 10.96 5.84 -18.89
CA ALA A 112 11.44 6.62 -17.75
C ALA A 112 11.08 5.92 -16.41
N ALA A 113 9.85 5.42 -16.29
CA ALA A 113 9.41 4.67 -15.11
C ALA A 113 10.24 3.39 -14.91
N LEU A 114 10.47 2.61 -15.96
CA LEU A 114 11.30 1.41 -15.89
C LEU A 114 12.74 1.74 -15.48
N ALA A 115 13.32 2.82 -16.03
CA ALA A 115 14.65 3.26 -15.65
C ALA A 115 14.72 3.64 -14.16
N PHE A 116 13.70 4.31 -13.64
CA PHE A 116 13.58 4.63 -12.21
C PHE A 116 13.49 3.36 -11.36
N VAL A 117 12.60 2.42 -11.69
CA VAL A 117 12.48 1.15 -10.96
C VAL A 117 13.80 0.37 -10.95
N LYS A 118 14.53 0.35 -12.09
CA LYS A 118 15.86 -0.28 -12.17
C LYS A 118 16.87 0.38 -11.22
N ARG A 119 16.85 1.72 -11.06
CA ARG A 119 17.73 2.41 -10.10
C ARG A 119 17.37 2.05 -8.66
N LEU A 120 16.07 2.02 -8.30
CA LEU A 120 15.66 1.57 -6.95
C LEU A 120 16.10 0.14 -6.66
N ARG A 121 16.02 -0.75 -7.66
CA ARG A 121 16.57 -2.12 -7.52
C ARG A 121 18.07 -2.11 -7.27
N GLY A 122 18.81 -1.26 -7.97
CA GLY A 122 20.25 -1.07 -7.78
C GLY A 122 20.61 -0.52 -6.39
N HIS A 123 19.69 0.18 -5.75
CA HIS A 123 19.86 0.76 -4.41
C HIS A 123 19.39 -0.16 -3.26
N GLY A 124 18.98 -1.39 -3.53
CA GLY A 124 18.69 -2.38 -2.47
C GLY A 124 17.25 -2.86 -2.38
N ILE A 125 16.46 -2.77 -3.45
CA ILE A 125 15.14 -3.42 -3.53
C ILE A 125 15.19 -4.55 -4.56
N PRO A 126 15.36 -5.82 -4.15
CA PRO A 126 15.55 -6.93 -5.09
C PRO A 126 14.30 -7.27 -5.90
N GLU A 127 13.11 -7.16 -5.30
CA GLU A 127 11.86 -7.61 -5.88
C GLU A 127 10.91 -6.45 -6.19
N THR A 128 10.13 -6.59 -7.27
CA THR A 128 9.16 -5.58 -7.68
C THR A 128 7.85 -6.22 -8.13
N LEU A 129 6.73 -5.67 -7.67
CA LEU A 129 5.38 -6.00 -8.11
C LEU A 129 4.75 -4.74 -8.68
N VAL A 130 4.38 -4.77 -9.95
CA VAL A 130 3.85 -3.61 -10.67
C VAL A 130 2.50 -3.97 -11.26
N ILE A 131 1.49 -3.13 -11.04
CA ILE A 131 0.18 -3.26 -11.68
C ILE A 131 -0.16 -1.99 -12.46
N PRO A 132 -0.96 -2.06 -13.55
CA PRO A 132 -1.38 -0.88 -14.26
C PRO A 132 -2.48 -0.10 -13.53
N GLY A 133 -2.47 1.24 -13.67
CA GLY A 133 -3.57 2.12 -13.32
C GLY A 133 -4.36 2.59 -14.55
N ASN A 134 -5.35 3.45 -14.36
CA ASN A 134 -6.19 3.90 -15.46
C ASN A 134 -5.48 4.88 -16.41
N HIS A 135 -4.46 5.59 -15.96
CA HIS A 135 -3.62 6.44 -16.82
C HIS A 135 -2.61 5.64 -17.66
N ASP A 136 -2.44 4.34 -17.37
CA ASP A 136 -1.55 3.44 -18.11
C ASP A 136 -2.22 2.83 -19.34
N ILE A 137 -3.51 3.13 -19.56
CA ILE A 137 -4.25 2.83 -20.79
C ILE A 137 -4.32 4.11 -21.66
N PRO A 138 -3.97 4.06 -22.98
CA PRO A 138 -4.05 5.22 -23.85
C PRO A 138 -5.44 5.87 -23.83
N LEU A 139 -5.50 7.17 -23.50
CA LEU A 139 -6.79 7.90 -23.44
C LEU A 139 -7.20 8.46 -24.81
N TYR A 140 -6.25 9.05 -25.53
CA TYR A 140 -6.53 9.78 -26.77
C TYR A 140 -6.32 8.95 -28.03
N ASN A 141 -5.48 7.93 -27.99
CA ASN A 141 -5.29 7.00 -29.09
C ASN A 141 -6.30 5.86 -28.96
N LEU A 142 -7.48 6.03 -29.55
CA LEU A 142 -8.57 5.04 -29.50
C LEU A 142 -8.18 3.70 -30.11
N PHE A 143 -7.38 3.71 -31.18
CA PHE A 143 -6.87 2.47 -31.80
C PHE A 143 -6.04 1.67 -30.79
N ALA A 144 -5.03 2.30 -30.20
CA ALA A 144 -4.21 1.64 -29.18
C ALA A 144 -5.05 1.24 -27.96
N ARG A 145 -6.02 2.09 -27.52
CA ARG A 145 -6.88 1.82 -26.39
C ARG A 145 -7.70 0.54 -26.52
N PHE A 146 -8.21 0.24 -27.70
CA PHE A 146 -9.08 -0.92 -27.91
C PHE A 146 -8.38 -2.14 -28.48
N LEU A 147 -7.32 -1.97 -29.27
CA LEU A 147 -6.60 -3.10 -29.88
C LEU A 147 -5.41 -3.58 -29.03
N SER A 148 -4.74 -2.68 -28.33
CA SER A 148 -3.60 -3.02 -27.48
C SER A 148 -3.50 -2.09 -26.25
N PRO A 149 -4.49 -2.13 -25.34
CA PRO A 149 -4.61 -1.18 -24.23
C PRO A 149 -3.38 -1.14 -23.32
N TYR A 150 -2.70 -2.25 -23.16
CA TYR A 150 -1.52 -2.42 -22.32
C TYR A 150 -0.23 -2.64 -23.12
N GLY A 151 -0.20 -2.29 -24.41
CA GLY A 151 0.96 -2.57 -25.27
C GLY A 151 2.27 -1.98 -24.73
N ASN A 152 2.28 -0.68 -24.44
CA ASN A 152 3.45 -0.01 -23.88
C ASN A 152 3.78 -0.48 -22.44
N TYR A 153 2.77 -0.83 -21.64
CA TYR A 153 3.01 -1.43 -20.32
C TYR A 153 3.74 -2.76 -20.46
N ARG A 154 3.23 -3.66 -21.30
CA ARG A 154 3.82 -5.01 -21.51
C ARG A 154 5.24 -4.95 -22.03
N GLU A 155 5.51 -4.03 -22.94
CA GLU A 155 6.85 -3.82 -23.49
C GLU A 155 7.89 -3.50 -22.41
N HIS A 156 7.49 -2.80 -21.33
CA HIS A 156 8.40 -2.31 -20.29
C HIS A 156 8.37 -3.14 -19.00
N PHE A 157 7.19 -3.62 -18.60
CA PHE A 157 6.98 -4.31 -17.32
C PHE A 157 6.60 -5.79 -17.47
N GLY A 158 6.48 -6.29 -18.71
CA GLY A 158 6.17 -7.69 -19.00
C GLY A 158 4.67 -7.96 -19.19
N ASP A 159 4.35 -9.18 -19.60
CA ASP A 159 3.00 -9.57 -20.02
C ASP A 159 2.04 -9.79 -18.87
N ASP A 160 2.56 -10.04 -17.67
CA ASP A 160 1.73 -10.29 -16.49
C ASP A 160 1.21 -8.97 -15.91
N LEU A 161 -0.11 -8.78 -16.00
CA LEU A 161 -0.81 -7.61 -15.46
C LEU A 161 -1.30 -7.84 -14.01
N GLU A 162 -1.20 -9.08 -13.51
CA GLU A 162 -1.66 -9.50 -12.18
C GLU A 162 -0.59 -10.32 -11.45
N PRO A 163 0.64 -9.75 -11.30
CA PRO A 163 1.76 -10.46 -10.72
C PRO A 163 1.51 -10.82 -9.26
N THR A 164 2.13 -11.91 -8.83
CA THR A 164 2.08 -12.37 -7.44
C THR A 164 3.50 -12.48 -6.90
N PHE A 165 3.70 -11.98 -5.68
CA PHE A 165 4.92 -12.19 -4.90
C PHE A 165 4.59 -13.02 -3.66
N GLU A 166 5.42 -14.00 -3.34
CA GLU A 166 5.27 -14.81 -2.14
C GLU A 166 6.63 -15.17 -1.57
N ASN A 167 6.79 -15.00 -0.25
CA ASN A 167 7.91 -15.50 0.52
C ASN A 167 7.40 -16.21 1.79
N ASP A 168 8.27 -16.47 2.76
CA ASP A 168 7.89 -17.18 4.00
C ASP A 168 6.94 -16.36 4.90
N GLU A 169 6.84 -15.04 4.73
CA GLU A 169 6.11 -14.14 5.62
C GLU A 169 4.89 -13.49 4.98
N VAL A 170 4.87 -13.35 3.66
CA VAL A 170 3.82 -12.59 2.97
C VAL A 170 3.45 -13.20 1.62
N LEU A 171 2.17 -13.08 1.29
CA LEU A 171 1.61 -13.27 -0.04
C LEU A 171 1.04 -11.94 -0.52
N VAL A 172 1.51 -11.43 -1.67
CA VAL A 172 1.03 -10.21 -2.31
C VAL A 172 0.48 -10.56 -3.70
N ILE A 173 -0.80 -10.27 -3.93
CA ILE A 173 -1.50 -10.58 -5.18
C ILE A 173 -1.86 -9.26 -5.87
N GLY A 174 -1.25 -8.99 -7.02
CA GLY A 174 -1.62 -7.87 -7.89
C GLY A 174 -2.89 -8.16 -8.69
N LEU A 175 -3.75 -7.16 -8.84
CA LEU A 175 -4.96 -7.21 -9.66
C LEU A 175 -4.98 -6.06 -10.67
N ASN A 176 -5.19 -6.39 -11.93
CA ASN A 176 -5.55 -5.40 -12.93
C ASN A 176 -7.05 -5.13 -12.90
N THR A 177 -7.45 -4.07 -12.23
CA THR A 177 -8.84 -3.63 -12.13
C THR A 177 -9.21 -2.57 -13.17
N THR A 178 -8.27 -2.17 -14.03
CA THR A 178 -8.50 -1.21 -15.11
C THR A 178 -9.18 -1.88 -16.31
N HIS A 179 -9.89 -1.08 -17.12
CA HIS A 179 -10.57 -1.61 -18.30
C HIS A 179 -10.61 -0.57 -19.43
N PRO A 180 -10.33 -0.93 -20.70
CA PRO A 180 -10.29 0.03 -21.82
C PRO A 180 -11.58 0.83 -22.03
N ARG A 181 -12.75 0.27 -21.70
CA ARG A 181 -14.05 0.94 -21.83
C ARG A 181 -14.41 1.80 -20.62
N ARG A 182 -13.58 1.80 -19.56
CA ARG A 182 -13.76 2.60 -18.35
C ARG A 182 -12.62 3.60 -18.25
N HIS A 183 -12.94 4.88 -18.02
CA HIS A 183 -11.90 5.91 -17.97
C HIS A 183 -11.14 5.91 -16.65
N LYS A 184 -11.86 5.90 -15.54
CA LYS A 184 -11.29 5.99 -14.19
C LYS A 184 -11.78 4.87 -13.27
N ASP A 185 -12.94 4.29 -13.58
CA ASP A 185 -13.58 3.34 -12.68
C ASP A 185 -12.91 1.97 -12.79
N GLY A 186 -12.55 1.40 -11.67
CA GLY A 186 -12.04 0.05 -11.61
C GLY A 186 -13.15 -1.01 -11.49
N LEU A 187 -12.85 -2.23 -11.88
CA LEU A 187 -13.77 -3.36 -11.79
C LEU A 187 -13.03 -4.62 -11.34
N VAL A 188 -13.42 -5.18 -10.20
CA VAL A 188 -13.07 -6.56 -9.86
C VAL A 188 -14.13 -7.50 -10.45
N THR A 189 -13.70 -8.37 -11.34
CA THR A 189 -14.59 -9.32 -12.00
C THR A 189 -14.85 -10.54 -11.10
N PRO A 190 -16.00 -11.26 -11.28
CA PRO A 190 -16.23 -12.50 -10.55
C PRO A 190 -15.16 -13.58 -10.78
N LYS A 191 -14.47 -13.55 -11.92
CA LYS A 191 -13.34 -14.45 -12.21
C LYS A 191 -12.15 -14.12 -11.29
N GLN A 192 -11.80 -12.85 -11.15
CA GLN A 192 -10.73 -12.39 -10.24
C GLN A 192 -11.08 -12.70 -8.78
N VAL A 193 -12.35 -12.45 -8.37
CA VAL A 193 -12.80 -12.79 -7.01
C VAL A 193 -12.50 -14.25 -6.68
N ARG A 194 -12.90 -15.17 -7.56
CA ARG A 194 -12.65 -16.62 -7.37
C ARG A 194 -11.17 -16.99 -7.41
N ALA A 195 -10.41 -16.40 -8.33
CA ALA A 195 -8.97 -16.69 -8.46
C ALA A 195 -8.18 -16.26 -7.20
N VAL A 196 -8.48 -15.07 -6.67
CA VAL A 196 -7.89 -14.57 -5.42
C VAL A 196 -8.30 -15.45 -4.23
N ALA A 197 -9.60 -15.77 -4.09
CA ALA A 197 -10.09 -16.62 -3.02
C ALA A 197 -9.37 -17.99 -3.01
N GLU A 198 -9.19 -18.60 -4.18
CA GLU A 198 -8.46 -19.87 -4.31
C GLU A 198 -6.99 -19.74 -3.93
N ARG A 199 -6.35 -18.61 -4.28
CA ARG A 199 -4.95 -18.35 -3.90
C ARG A 199 -4.82 -18.14 -2.38
N LEU A 200 -5.73 -17.37 -1.79
CA LEU A 200 -5.79 -17.14 -0.34
C LEU A 200 -6.00 -18.44 0.44
N ARG A 201 -6.92 -19.31 -0.04
CA ARG A 201 -7.22 -20.60 0.58
C ARG A 201 -6.02 -21.55 0.62
N ARG A 202 -5.12 -21.47 -0.37
CA ARG A 202 -3.89 -22.29 -0.44
C ARG A 202 -2.72 -21.71 0.32
N CYS A 203 -2.80 -20.44 0.68
CA CYS A 203 -1.72 -19.75 1.38
C CYS A 203 -1.65 -20.19 2.85
N ASP A 204 -0.45 -20.29 3.37
CA ASP A 204 -0.23 -20.51 4.80
C ASP A 204 -0.94 -19.41 5.61
N PRO A 205 -1.83 -19.77 6.56
CA PRO A 205 -2.53 -18.80 7.40
C PRO A 205 -1.60 -17.99 8.32
N ALA A 206 -0.35 -18.39 8.47
CA ALA A 206 0.66 -17.62 9.20
C ALA A 206 1.16 -16.40 8.43
N LYS A 207 1.05 -16.39 7.09
CA LYS A 207 1.50 -15.29 6.25
C LYS A 207 0.53 -14.11 6.27
N LEU A 208 1.06 -12.90 6.15
CA LEU A 208 0.28 -11.72 5.81
C LEU A 208 -0.19 -11.79 4.35
N ARG A 209 -1.48 -11.66 4.11
CA ARG A 209 -2.11 -11.80 2.79
C ARG A 209 -2.62 -10.46 2.29
N ILE A 210 -2.06 -9.99 1.20
CA ILE A 210 -2.27 -8.66 0.63
C ILE A 210 -2.82 -8.79 -0.79
N VAL A 211 -3.85 -8.00 -1.11
CA VAL A 211 -4.28 -7.73 -2.48
C VAL A 211 -3.89 -6.31 -2.85
N VAL A 212 -3.33 -6.12 -4.04
CA VAL A 212 -2.97 -4.80 -4.58
C VAL A 212 -3.87 -4.51 -5.77
N ALA A 213 -4.62 -3.41 -5.72
CA ALA A 213 -5.44 -2.93 -6.82
C ALA A 213 -5.33 -1.41 -6.90
N HIS A 214 -5.45 -0.84 -8.11
CA HIS A 214 -5.22 0.59 -8.25
C HIS A 214 -6.33 1.43 -7.60
N GLN A 215 -7.60 1.17 -7.92
CA GLN A 215 -8.73 1.91 -7.33
C GLN A 215 -9.02 1.46 -5.89
N PRO A 216 -9.44 2.39 -5.00
CA PRO A 216 -9.66 2.10 -3.58
C PRO A 216 -10.87 1.20 -3.32
N PHE A 217 -10.79 0.38 -2.28
CA PHE A 217 -11.90 -0.45 -1.78
C PHE A 217 -12.68 0.23 -0.65
N GLY A 218 -12.15 1.27 -0.06
CA GLY A 218 -12.82 2.08 0.95
C GLY A 218 -12.45 3.55 0.80
N ALA A 219 -13.21 4.48 1.36
CA ALA A 219 -12.98 5.91 1.24
C ALA A 219 -13.06 6.62 2.59
N MET A 220 -12.13 7.54 2.84
CA MET A 220 -12.13 8.39 4.05
C MET A 220 -13.10 9.56 3.96
N VAL A 221 -13.35 10.07 2.76
CA VAL A 221 -14.21 11.25 2.54
C VAL A 221 -15.34 10.94 1.57
N GLN A 222 -16.48 11.59 1.79
CA GLN A 222 -17.71 11.36 1.04
C GLN A 222 -17.53 11.54 -0.49
N SER A 223 -16.72 12.51 -0.91
CA SER A 223 -16.46 12.77 -2.33
C SER A 223 -15.77 11.61 -3.05
N ASP A 224 -15.09 10.73 -2.32
CA ASP A 224 -14.34 9.59 -2.90
C ASP A 224 -15.18 8.31 -3.02
N LEU A 225 -16.39 8.28 -2.48
CA LEU A 225 -17.28 7.13 -2.63
C LEU A 225 -17.58 6.79 -4.10
N SER A 226 -17.52 7.77 -4.99
CA SER A 226 -17.69 7.57 -6.44
C SER A 226 -16.46 6.95 -7.11
N ASN A 227 -15.31 6.92 -6.43
CA ASN A 227 -14.06 6.34 -6.93
C ASN A 227 -13.83 4.91 -6.43
N LEU A 228 -14.74 4.39 -5.59
CA LEU A 228 -14.61 3.02 -5.08
C LEU A 228 -14.61 1.98 -6.18
N GLN A 229 -13.84 0.94 -5.97
CA GLN A 229 -13.73 -0.23 -6.83
C GLN A 229 -15.11 -0.86 -7.06
N HIS A 230 -15.56 -0.99 -8.31
CA HIS A 230 -16.75 -1.78 -8.62
C HIS A 230 -16.54 -3.25 -8.27
N GLY A 231 -17.53 -3.84 -7.60
CA GLY A 231 -17.44 -5.22 -7.10
C GLY A 231 -16.69 -5.37 -5.78
N ALA A 232 -16.28 -4.26 -5.14
CA ALA A 232 -15.54 -4.27 -3.89
C ALA A 232 -16.25 -5.07 -2.78
N GLN A 233 -17.54 -4.84 -2.55
CA GLN A 233 -18.28 -5.54 -1.50
C GLN A 233 -18.23 -7.06 -1.66
N ALA A 234 -18.63 -7.58 -2.83
CA ALA A 234 -18.64 -9.01 -3.08
C ALA A 234 -17.22 -9.63 -3.03
N ALA A 235 -16.21 -8.88 -3.47
CA ALA A 235 -14.83 -9.30 -3.38
C ALA A 235 -14.36 -9.40 -1.92
N LEU A 236 -14.58 -8.36 -1.13
CA LEU A 236 -14.16 -8.29 0.26
C LEU A 236 -14.88 -9.32 1.14
N GLU A 237 -16.19 -9.50 0.96
CA GLU A 237 -16.95 -10.54 1.66
C GLU A 237 -16.35 -11.92 1.38
N CYS A 238 -16.17 -12.28 0.10
CA CYS A 238 -15.53 -13.54 -0.27
C CYS A 238 -14.12 -13.69 0.25
N TRP A 239 -13.28 -12.66 0.10
CA TRP A 239 -11.87 -12.73 0.51
C TRP A 239 -11.67 -12.70 2.02
N SER A 240 -12.58 -12.07 2.78
CA SER A 240 -12.55 -12.11 4.24
C SER A 240 -12.73 -13.53 4.78
N GLU A 241 -13.58 -14.34 4.16
CA GLU A 241 -13.76 -15.76 4.48
C GLU A 241 -12.52 -16.60 4.18
N HIS A 242 -11.71 -16.19 3.21
CA HIS A 242 -10.49 -16.87 2.78
C HIS A 242 -9.21 -16.28 3.40
N GLY A 243 -9.37 -15.33 4.32
CA GLY A 243 -8.29 -14.84 5.17
C GLY A 243 -7.48 -13.68 4.61
N LEU A 244 -8.03 -12.86 3.72
CA LEU A 244 -7.39 -11.60 3.32
C LEU A 244 -7.21 -10.69 4.54
N ASP A 245 -6.03 -10.09 4.67
CA ASP A 245 -5.68 -9.22 5.78
C ASP A 245 -5.66 -7.74 5.36
N LEU A 246 -5.23 -7.45 4.11
CA LEU A 246 -4.95 -6.08 3.69
C LEU A 246 -5.18 -5.88 2.19
N VAL A 247 -5.71 -4.71 1.84
CA VAL A 247 -5.77 -4.20 0.45
C VAL A 247 -4.92 -2.96 0.33
N MET A 248 -4.07 -2.90 -0.70
CA MET A 248 -3.28 -1.71 -1.05
C MET A 248 -3.86 -1.05 -2.30
N GLY A 249 -3.92 0.30 -2.31
CA GLY A 249 -4.44 1.06 -3.44
C GLY A 249 -3.78 2.42 -3.66
N GLY A 250 -4.18 3.10 -4.76
CA GLY A 250 -3.76 4.44 -5.16
C GLY A 250 -4.92 5.26 -5.71
N HIS A 251 -4.76 5.88 -6.89
CA HIS A 251 -5.81 6.52 -7.69
C HIS A 251 -6.30 7.89 -7.19
N ILE A 252 -6.62 8.03 -5.90
CA ILE A 252 -7.22 9.25 -5.37
C ILE A 252 -6.22 10.24 -4.77
N HIS A 253 -4.93 9.91 -4.77
CA HIS A 253 -3.81 10.72 -4.29
C HIS A 253 -3.95 11.18 -2.82
N LEU A 254 -4.77 10.49 -2.03
CA LEU A 254 -4.97 10.77 -0.61
C LEU A 254 -4.51 9.57 0.21
N PRO A 255 -3.43 9.68 1.00
CA PRO A 255 -2.94 8.56 1.80
C PRO A 255 -3.76 8.39 3.08
N TYR A 256 -4.13 7.14 3.40
CA TYR A 256 -4.77 6.77 4.67
C TYR A 256 -4.66 5.27 4.97
N VAL A 257 -4.92 4.92 6.23
CA VAL A 257 -5.16 3.54 6.68
C VAL A 257 -6.57 3.47 7.26
N LEU A 258 -7.38 2.52 6.78
CA LEU A 258 -8.81 2.42 7.11
C LEU A 258 -9.21 0.96 7.35
N PRO A 259 -9.85 0.62 8.49
CA PRO A 259 -10.49 -0.69 8.65
C PRO A 259 -11.76 -0.75 7.80
N LEU A 260 -11.85 -1.74 6.92
CA LEU A 260 -12.95 -1.84 5.94
C LEU A 260 -14.27 -2.29 6.58
N SER A 261 -14.25 -2.90 7.75
CA SER A 261 -15.46 -3.20 8.54
C SER A 261 -16.32 -1.96 8.84
N ARG A 262 -15.72 -0.76 8.84
CA ARG A 262 -16.48 0.49 8.99
C ARG A 262 -17.42 0.79 7.83
N GLN A 263 -17.15 0.24 6.65
CA GLN A 263 -17.94 0.48 5.44
C GLN A 263 -18.66 -0.77 4.93
N TYR A 264 -18.20 -1.96 5.32
CA TYR A 264 -18.71 -3.25 4.88
C TYR A 264 -19.03 -4.14 6.08
N ALA A 265 -20.31 -4.22 6.44
CA ALA A 265 -20.75 -4.96 7.63
C ALA A 265 -20.68 -6.49 7.51
N GLY A 266 -20.52 -7.03 6.27
CA GLY A 266 -20.57 -8.47 5.99
C GLY A 266 -19.21 -9.17 6.03
N LEU A 267 -18.14 -8.51 6.50
CA LEU A 267 -16.81 -9.11 6.56
C LEU A 267 -16.70 -10.09 7.73
N SER A 268 -16.19 -11.29 7.45
CA SER A 268 -15.97 -12.34 8.46
C SER A 268 -14.75 -12.07 9.33
N ARG A 269 -13.85 -11.16 8.89
CA ARG A 269 -12.68 -10.68 9.63
C ARG A 269 -12.36 -9.24 9.22
N GLU A 270 -11.56 -8.54 10.03
CA GLU A 270 -11.07 -7.23 9.64
C GLU A 270 -10.13 -7.31 8.44
N ILE A 271 -10.36 -6.45 7.46
CA ILE A 271 -9.46 -6.19 6.33
C ILE A 271 -9.08 -4.72 6.38
N TRP A 272 -7.80 -4.42 6.28
CA TRP A 272 -7.32 -3.05 6.29
C TRP A 272 -7.10 -2.54 4.86
N MET A 273 -7.55 -1.31 4.59
CA MET A 273 -7.15 -0.57 3.39
C MET A 273 -5.93 0.28 3.71
N VAL A 274 -4.84 0.08 2.96
CA VAL A 274 -3.65 0.95 2.97
C VAL A 274 -3.62 1.69 1.65
N GLN A 275 -3.99 2.95 1.70
CA GLN A 275 -4.10 3.83 0.54
C GLN A 275 -2.84 4.67 0.41
N ALA A 276 -2.26 4.71 -0.80
CA ALA A 276 -1.13 5.58 -1.09
C ALA A 276 -1.58 6.96 -1.59
N GLY A 277 -0.75 7.96 -1.35
CA GLY A 277 -0.79 9.23 -2.06
C GLY A 277 -0.06 9.16 -3.40
N THR A 278 0.08 10.29 -4.09
CA THR A 278 1.00 10.38 -5.24
C THR A 278 2.44 10.47 -4.74
N THR A 279 3.31 9.63 -5.31
CA THR A 279 4.68 9.55 -4.80
C THR A 279 5.62 10.57 -5.43
N LEU A 280 5.63 10.70 -6.77
CA LEU A 280 6.65 11.48 -7.48
C LEU A 280 6.09 12.69 -8.23
N SER A 281 4.80 12.67 -8.55
CA SER A 281 4.24 13.63 -9.49
C SER A 281 3.83 14.96 -8.83
N SER A 282 3.71 16.00 -9.63
CA SER A 282 3.16 17.29 -9.20
C SER A 282 1.63 17.27 -8.97
N ARG A 283 0.98 16.11 -9.17
CA ARG A 283 -0.46 15.91 -9.04
C ARG A 283 -0.89 15.62 -7.60
N VAL A 284 -0.37 16.37 -6.67
CA VAL A 284 -0.75 16.27 -5.25
C VAL A 284 -2.22 16.65 -5.03
N ARG A 285 -2.84 16.06 -4.03
CA ARG A 285 -4.24 16.33 -3.68
C ARG A 285 -4.35 17.29 -2.50
N GLY A 286 -4.91 18.47 -2.75
CA GLY A 286 -5.07 19.49 -1.72
C GLY A 286 -3.71 19.87 -1.11
N THR A 287 -3.57 19.70 0.20
CA THR A 287 -2.34 19.97 0.95
C THR A 287 -1.53 18.71 1.27
N SER A 288 -1.96 17.53 0.77
CA SER A 288 -1.20 16.29 0.98
C SER A 288 0.13 16.37 0.22
N PRO A 289 1.27 16.18 0.88
CA PRO A 289 2.56 16.16 0.18
C PRO A 289 2.70 14.88 -0.67
N ASN A 290 3.73 14.83 -1.52
CA ASN A 290 4.18 13.59 -2.10
C ASN A 290 4.49 12.61 -0.96
N SER A 291 4.08 11.36 -1.11
CA SER A 291 4.21 10.37 -0.04
C SER A 291 4.26 8.95 -0.57
N PHE A 292 4.74 8.04 0.26
CA PHE A 292 4.69 6.61 0.04
C PHE A 292 4.44 5.88 1.36
N ASN A 293 4.04 4.61 1.28
CA ASN A 293 3.87 3.76 2.46
C ASN A 293 5.02 2.74 2.57
N ARG A 294 5.45 2.47 3.79
CA ARG A 294 6.39 1.41 4.12
C ARG A 294 5.75 0.49 5.14
N LEU A 295 5.62 -0.79 4.79
CA LEU A 295 5.04 -1.81 5.63
C LEU A 295 6.16 -2.66 6.21
N ARG A 296 6.25 -2.76 7.54
CA ARG A 296 7.24 -3.58 8.22
C ARG A 296 6.55 -4.66 9.03
N LEU A 297 6.76 -5.90 8.62
CA LEU A 297 6.26 -7.05 9.35
C LEU A 297 7.12 -7.29 10.59
N GLN A 298 6.48 -7.43 11.76
CA GLN A 298 7.16 -7.79 12.99
C GLN A 298 6.91 -9.27 13.27
N ARG A 299 7.97 -10.08 13.28
CA ARG A 299 7.90 -11.46 13.76
C ARG A 299 7.73 -11.44 15.28
N SER A 300 6.50 -11.41 15.74
CA SER A 300 6.14 -11.65 17.13
C SER A 300 5.04 -12.71 17.14
N GLU A 301 4.81 -13.35 18.30
CA GLU A 301 3.65 -14.23 18.50
C GLU A 301 2.32 -13.51 18.22
N SER A 302 2.30 -12.19 18.43
CA SER A 302 1.22 -11.30 17.99
C SER A 302 1.53 -10.80 16.59
N LYS A 303 0.87 -11.32 15.57
CA LYS A 303 0.94 -10.87 14.17
C LYS A 303 0.77 -9.35 14.06
N GLN A 304 1.88 -8.61 14.03
CA GLN A 304 1.89 -7.14 14.03
C GLN A 304 2.51 -6.60 12.75
N LEU A 305 1.81 -5.66 12.13
CA LEU A 305 2.24 -4.91 10.96
C LEU A 305 2.34 -3.43 11.33
N CYS A 306 3.51 -2.83 11.15
CA CYS A 306 3.67 -1.39 11.20
C CYS A 306 3.55 -0.82 9.79
N VAL A 307 2.54 0.02 9.56
CA VAL A 307 2.38 0.80 8.33
C VAL A 307 2.87 2.21 8.60
N GLU A 308 3.94 2.59 7.94
CA GLU A 308 4.56 3.91 8.00
C GLU A 308 4.18 4.70 6.75
N ARG A 309 3.67 5.92 6.92
CA ARG A 309 3.56 6.88 5.83
C ARG A 309 4.74 7.84 5.90
N TRP A 310 5.47 7.93 4.81
CA TRP A 310 6.59 8.85 4.64
C TRP A 310 6.17 9.99 3.72
N ASP A 311 6.28 11.21 4.20
CA ASP A 311 5.87 12.45 3.54
C ASP A 311 7.10 13.24 3.09
N LEU A 312 7.03 13.81 1.88
CA LEU A 312 8.08 14.72 1.42
C LEU A 312 7.99 16.03 2.20
N LEU A 313 9.07 16.36 2.86
CA LEU A 313 9.27 17.66 3.53
C LEU A 313 10.58 18.25 3.03
N ASP A 314 10.50 19.42 2.45
CA ASP A 314 11.60 20.04 1.70
C ASP A 314 12.11 19.08 0.61
N ASP A 315 13.34 18.60 0.69
CA ASP A 315 13.97 17.75 -0.33
C ASP A 315 14.17 16.30 0.14
N ARG A 316 13.48 15.84 1.19
CA ARG A 316 13.63 14.48 1.71
C ARG A 316 12.31 13.90 2.22
N PHE A 317 12.20 12.57 2.20
CA PHE A 317 11.09 11.88 2.84
C PHE A 317 11.35 11.73 4.34
N VAL A 318 10.36 12.12 5.15
CA VAL A 318 10.36 12.00 6.61
C VAL A 318 9.15 11.19 7.07
N LEU A 319 9.25 10.53 8.20
CA LEU A 319 8.16 9.79 8.78
C LEU A 319 7.01 10.73 9.18
N GLY A 320 5.88 10.65 8.48
CA GLY A 320 4.71 11.48 8.72
C GLY A 320 3.71 10.84 9.71
N SER A 321 3.50 9.53 9.62
CA SER A 321 2.62 8.80 10.56
C SER A 321 2.94 7.31 10.59
N GLN A 322 2.52 6.65 11.69
CA GLN A 322 2.64 5.21 11.88
C GLN A 322 1.30 4.64 12.35
N PHE A 323 0.98 3.44 11.87
CA PHE A 323 -0.19 2.66 12.28
C PHE A 323 0.26 1.25 12.63
N HIS A 324 -0.14 0.77 13.80
CA HIS A 324 0.10 -0.61 14.22
C HIS A 324 -1.17 -1.41 14.01
N LEU A 325 -1.10 -2.37 13.10
CA LEU A 325 -2.20 -3.24 12.72
C LEU A 325 -1.94 -4.65 13.26
N HIS A 326 -3.04 -5.36 13.58
CA HIS A 326 -3.03 -6.77 13.90
C HIS A 326 -3.80 -7.52 12.81
N TRP A 327 -3.34 -8.72 12.41
CA TRP A 327 -4.01 -9.56 11.40
C TRP A 327 -4.17 -11.00 11.79
#